data_6995f54169e9b0ecfa6d8797cba29c1c
#
_entry.id   6995f54169e9b0ecfa6d8797cba29c1c
#
_cell.length_a   1.000
_cell.length_b   1.000
_cell.length_c   1.000
_cell.angle_alpha   90.00
_cell.angle_beta   90.00
_cell.angle_gamma   90.00
#
_symmetry.space_group_name_H-M   'P 1'
#
loop_
_entity.id
_entity.type
_entity.pdbx_description
1 polymer ?
#
loop_
_entity_poly.entity_id
_entity_poly.type
_entity_poly.pdbx_seq_one_letter_code
_entity_poly.pdbx_strand_id
1 'polypeptide(L)'
;NKKIEKRVILKKKLQEKRFYLRSVRPIFLRLNKKAVSVYSTHMAERKFTVLDMIELDLPGHDALELKCIGGRRGLPREISVPDINRPGLALSGFFDAFANKRVQLFGHGETAYLQELHNKNKSDTLKDFFAYKIPCCVFSNNQEPTQEFAQFAEEVCCPILQTPMDTTDFTSRLIRVFSNIFAPKKTIHGVLVEVYGIGILLTGHSGVGKSETALELVERGHRLVADDIVETKCVNGNIIIGRGPNALIS
;
A
#
# COMPACT_ATOMS: atom_id res chain seq x y z
N ASN A 1 15.70 -41.61 -19.68
CA ASN A 1 16.26 -41.64 -18.30
C ASN A 1 17.12 -40.42 -17.93
N LYS A 2 18.02 -39.94 -18.79
CA LYS A 2 18.82 -38.74 -18.51
C LYS A 2 17.98 -37.45 -18.21
N LYS A 3 16.78 -37.35 -18.77
CA LYS A 3 15.87 -36.18 -18.57
C LYS A 3 15.20 -36.21 -17.20
N ILE A 4 14.95 -37.41 -16.66
CA ILE A 4 14.33 -37.63 -15.35
C ILE A 4 15.37 -37.40 -14.22
N GLU A 5 16.59 -37.94 -14.42
CA GLU A 5 17.71 -37.68 -13.48
C GLU A 5 18.06 -36.20 -13.39
N LYS A 6 18.13 -35.48 -14.52
CA LYS A 6 18.35 -34.03 -14.50
C LYS A 6 17.24 -33.31 -13.74
N ARG A 7 15.95 -33.71 -13.86
CA ARG A 7 14.84 -33.10 -13.10
C ARG A 7 14.92 -33.36 -11.60
N VAL A 8 15.35 -34.54 -11.18
CA VAL A 8 15.50 -34.88 -9.76
C VAL A 8 16.66 -34.10 -9.14
N ILE A 9 17.80 -34.04 -9.85
CA ILE A 9 18.96 -33.23 -9.43
C ILE A 9 18.61 -31.75 -9.39
N LEU A 10 17.84 -31.26 -10.36
CA LEU A 10 17.33 -29.88 -10.40
C LEU A 10 16.49 -29.54 -9.15
N LYS A 11 15.50 -30.40 -8.83
CA LYS A 11 14.66 -30.22 -7.64
C LYS A 11 15.49 -30.24 -6.34
N LYS A 12 16.47 -31.12 -6.25
CA LYS A 12 17.34 -31.24 -5.08
C LYS A 12 18.25 -30.01 -4.91
N LYS A 13 18.90 -29.55 -5.95
CA LYS A 13 19.73 -28.32 -5.93
C LYS A 13 18.89 -27.07 -5.66
N LEU A 14 17.66 -26.98 -6.18
CA LEU A 14 16.74 -25.87 -5.90
C LEU A 14 16.20 -25.92 -4.45
N GLN A 15 15.99 -27.11 -3.88
CA GLN A 15 15.62 -27.26 -2.46
C GLN A 15 16.76 -26.91 -1.50
N GLU A 16 17.97 -27.30 -1.80
CA GLU A 16 19.14 -26.95 -0.98
C GLU A 16 19.44 -25.46 -0.97
N LYS A 17 19.20 -24.74 -2.07
CA LYS A 17 19.31 -23.27 -2.13
C LYS A 17 18.10 -22.51 -1.54
N ARG A 18 16.96 -23.18 -1.27
CA ARG A 18 15.83 -22.58 -0.52
C ARG A 18 16.20 -22.09 0.88
N PHE A 19 17.24 -22.65 1.50
CA PHE A 19 17.77 -22.20 2.79
C PHE A 19 18.47 -20.83 2.72
N TYR A 20 18.89 -20.37 1.51
CA TYR A 20 19.58 -19.07 1.30
C TYR A 20 18.62 -17.92 0.99
N LEU A 21 17.31 -18.20 0.84
CA LEU A 21 16.29 -17.22 0.38
C LEU A 21 15.69 -16.38 1.52
N ARG A 22 16.26 -16.37 2.73
CA ARG A 22 15.69 -15.70 3.90
C ARG A 22 15.84 -14.15 3.94
N SER A 23 16.48 -13.54 2.94
CA SER A 23 16.56 -12.07 2.85
C SER A 23 16.47 -11.62 1.38
N VAL A 24 15.27 -11.62 0.81
CA VAL A 24 15.07 -11.26 -0.59
C VAL A 24 14.62 -9.80 -0.68
N ARG A 25 15.51 -8.91 -1.11
CA ARG A 25 15.12 -7.55 -1.54
C ARG A 25 14.24 -7.66 -2.79
N PRO A 26 13.19 -6.85 -2.93
CA PRO A 26 12.36 -6.82 -4.13
C PRO A 26 13.19 -6.43 -5.37
N ILE A 27 12.88 -7.05 -6.50
CA ILE A 27 13.61 -6.85 -7.76
C ILE A 27 12.74 -6.05 -8.72
N PHE A 28 13.35 -5.06 -9.38
CA PHE A 28 12.68 -4.22 -10.37
C PHE A 28 12.64 -4.92 -11.73
N LEU A 29 11.44 -5.11 -12.27
CA LEU A 29 11.18 -5.62 -13.62
C LEU A 29 10.89 -4.44 -14.56
N ARG A 30 11.69 -4.29 -15.62
CA ARG A 30 11.41 -3.30 -16.67
C ARG A 30 10.55 -3.96 -17.76
N LEU A 31 9.29 -3.57 -17.88
CA LEU A 31 8.38 -4.11 -18.91
C LEU A 31 8.12 -3.10 -20.03
N ASN A 32 7.86 -3.64 -21.24
CA ASN A 32 7.41 -2.86 -22.39
C ASN A 32 5.93 -2.46 -22.23
N LYS A 33 5.51 -1.29 -22.74
CA LYS A 33 4.17 -0.69 -22.57
C LYS A 33 2.97 -1.61 -22.84
N LYS A 34 3.12 -2.67 -23.63
CA LYS A 34 2.04 -3.65 -23.91
C LYS A 34 1.71 -4.59 -22.74
N ALA A 35 2.58 -4.73 -21.75
CA ALA A 35 2.34 -5.62 -20.61
C ALA A 35 1.48 -5.00 -19.49
N VAL A 36 1.32 -3.69 -19.47
CA VAL A 36 0.57 -2.95 -18.42
C VAL A 36 -0.95 -3.17 -18.53
N SER A 37 -1.46 -3.47 -19.74
CA SER A 37 -2.91 -3.63 -20.01
C SER A 37 -3.55 -4.92 -19.46
N VAL A 38 -2.80 -5.83 -18.87
CA VAL A 38 -3.29 -7.17 -18.46
C VAL A 38 -3.55 -7.28 -16.94
N TYR A 39 -3.35 -6.19 -16.19
CA TYR A 39 -3.43 -6.19 -14.71
C TYR A 39 -4.84 -5.94 -14.16
N SER A 40 -5.83 -6.64 -14.64
CA SER A 40 -7.17 -6.59 -14.06
C SER A 40 -7.74 -7.99 -13.93
N THR A 41 -7.61 -8.63 -12.77
CA THR A 41 -8.57 -9.64 -12.30
C THR A 41 -8.27 -10.11 -10.87
N HIS A 42 -9.21 -9.92 -10.02
CA HIS A 42 -9.64 -10.50 -8.74
C HIS A 42 -8.72 -11.50 -8.00
N MET A 43 -8.30 -11.05 -6.83
CA MET A 43 -8.27 -11.86 -5.59
C MET A 43 -8.94 -11.03 -4.49
N ALA A 44 -9.70 -11.67 -3.62
CA ALA A 44 -10.30 -11.03 -2.44
C ALA A 44 -9.16 -10.51 -1.54
N GLU A 45 -8.78 -9.25 -1.71
CA GLU A 45 -7.74 -8.62 -0.91
C GLU A 45 -8.31 -8.28 0.48
N ARG A 46 -7.55 -8.58 1.52
CA ARG A 46 -7.82 -8.08 2.87
C ARG A 46 -8.04 -6.57 2.77
N LYS A 47 -9.18 -6.09 3.28
CA LYS A 47 -9.50 -4.67 3.31
C LYS A 47 -8.47 -3.93 4.14
N PHE A 48 -7.93 -2.86 3.60
CA PHE A 48 -7.01 -2.00 4.32
C PHE A 48 -7.79 -1.03 5.20
N THR A 49 -7.50 -1.03 6.49
CA THR A 49 -8.24 -0.28 7.50
C THR A 49 -7.41 0.89 8.06
N VAL A 50 -8.07 1.77 8.81
CA VAL A 50 -7.39 2.84 9.54
C VAL A 50 -6.44 2.28 10.60
N LEU A 51 -6.79 1.15 11.22
CA LEU A 51 -5.91 0.44 12.15
C LEU A 51 -4.64 -0.04 11.43
N ASP A 52 -4.79 -0.69 10.27
CA ASP A 52 -3.64 -1.11 9.47
C ASP A 52 -2.72 0.08 9.12
N MET A 53 -3.29 1.25 8.83
CA MET A 53 -2.51 2.46 8.52
C MET A 53 -1.67 2.96 9.72
N ILE A 54 -2.19 2.83 10.95
CA ILE A 54 -1.46 3.21 12.17
C ILE A 54 -0.37 2.18 12.50
N GLU A 55 -0.68 0.88 12.32
CA GLU A 55 0.20 -0.24 12.67
C GLU A 55 1.25 -0.54 11.60
N LEU A 56 1.29 0.24 10.49
CA LEU A 56 2.32 0.08 9.49
C LEU A 56 3.70 0.30 10.10
N ASP A 57 4.46 -0.78 10.23
CA ASP A 57 5.88 -0.73 10.57
C ASP A 57 6.67 -0.38 9.30
N LEU A 58 6.86 0.92 9.09
CA LEU A 58 7.56 1.45 7.94
C LEU A 58 8.93 1.96 8.38
N PRO A 59 10.03 1.47 7.77
CA PRO A 59 11.36 1.88 8.16
C PRO A 59 11.63 3.36 7.82
N GLY A 60 12.12 4.09 8.80
CA GLY A 60 12.74 5.40 8.62
C GLY A 60 11.84 6.46 7.94
N HIS A 61 12.22 6.84 6.72
CA HIS A 61 11.60 7.95 5.99
C HIS A 61 10.14 7.74 5.54
N ASP A 62 9.60 6.54 5.65
CA ASP A 62 8.22 6.25 5.27
C ASP A 62 7.27 6.14 6.47
N ALA A 63 7.77 6.18 7.70
CA ALA A 63 6.94 6.19 8.91
C ALA A 63 5.97 7.37 8.90
N LEU A 64 4.69 7.11 9.22
CA LEU A 64 3.63 8.14 9.25
C LEU A 64 3.47 8.81 10.61
N GLU A 65 4.08 8.25 11.65
CA GLU A 65 4.07 8.74 13.03
C GLU A 65 2.65 9.09 13.53
N LEU A 66 1.70 8.21 13.23
CA LEU A 66 0.29 8.43 13.55
C LEU A 66 -0.05 7.99 14.96
N LYS A 67 -0.78 8.84 15.68
CA LYS A 67 -1.36 8.56 16.99
C LYS A 67 -2.88 8.74 16.93
N CYS A 68 -3.65 7.78 17.41
CA CYS A 68 -5.09 7.92 17.56
C CYS A 68 -5.40 8.74 18.81
N ILE A 69 -6.07 9.88 18.63
CA ILE A 69 -6.46 10.82 19.72
C ILE A 69 -7.96 10.85 19.98
N GLY A 70 -8.80 10.25 19.10
CA GLY A 70 -10.26 10.13 19.26
C GLY A 70 -10.88 9.11 18.33
N GLY A 71 -12.15 8.77 18.53
CA GLY A 71 -12.93 7.90 17.65
C GLY A 71 -12.41 6.46 17.53
N ARG A 72 -11.76 5.90 18.55
CA ARG A 72 -11.06 4.61 18.51
C ARG A 72 -11.91 3.44 18.02
N ARG A 73 -13.24 3.46 18.28
CA ARG A 73 -14.17 2.42 17.81
C ARG A 73 -14.22 2.33 16.28
N GLY A 74 -13.85 3.38 15.58
CA GLY A 74 -13.82 3.44 14.13
C GLY A 74 -12.52 2.95 13.48
N LEU A 75 -11.50 2.57 14.22
CA LEU A 75 -10.24 2.07 13.66
C LEU A 75 -10.39 0.92 12.65
N PRO A 76 -11.40 0.02 12.74
CA PRO A 76 -11.66 -0.97 11.72
C PRO A 76 -12.28 -0.44 10.42
N ARG A 77 -12.53 0.89 10.30
CA ARG A 77 -13.08 1.47 9.05
C ARG A 77 -12.11 1.24 7.89
N GLU A 78 -12.70 0.86 6.76
CA GLU A 78 -11.96 0.63 5.52
C GLU A 78 -11.55 1.95 4.86
N ILE A 79 -10.31 2.03 4.42
CA ILE A 79 -9.81 3.04 3.49
C ILE A 79 -9.92 2.43 2.09
N SER A 80 -11.04 2.70 1.42
CA SER A 80 -11.33 2.14 0.08
C SER A 80 -10.78 3.00 -1.07
N VAL A 81 -10.53 4.28 -0.82
CA VAL A 81 -9.96 5.21 -1.79
C VAL A 81 -8.58 5.66 -1.29
N PRO A 82 -7.49 5.20 -1.91
CA PRO A 82 -6.13 5.50 -1.46
C PRO A 82 -5.69 6.91 -1.86
N ASP A 83 -6.36 7.90 -1.32
CA ASP A 83 -6.12 9.31 -1.63
C ASP A 83 -6.46 10.19 -0.41
N ILE A 84 -6.06 11.45 -0.49
CA ILE A 84 -6.21 12.45 0.56
C ILE A 84 -7.19 13.52 0.09
N ASN A 85 -7.96 14.06 1.01
CA ASN A 85 -8.78 15.24 0.80
C ASN A 85 -8.47 16.32 1.84
N ARG A 86 -8.42 17.57 1.41
CA ARG A 86 -8.38 18.76 2.29
C ARG A 86 -9.82 19.28 2.40
N PRO A 87 -10.48 19.16 3.55
CA PRO A 87 -11.93 19.35 3.64
C PRO A 87 -12.38 20.82 3.75
N GLY A 88 -11.52 21.79 3.43
CA GLY A 88 -11.83 23.24 3.58
C GLY A 88 -13.15 23.67 2.97
N LEU A 89 -13.48 23.21 1.75
CA LEU A 89 -14.77 23.51 1.09
C LEU A 89 -15.95 22.86 1.82
N ALA A 90 -15.81 21.61 2.24
CA ALA A 90 -16.88 20.94 3.00
C ALA A 90 -17.13 21.64 4.34
N LEU A 91 -16.06 22.07 5.03
CA LEU A 91 -16.18 22.84 6.26
C LEU A 91 -16.84 24.22 6.04
N SER A 92 -16.77 24.78 4.82
CA SER A 92 -17.50 26.00 4.48
C SER A 92 -18.96 25.77 4.10
N GLY A 93 -19.42 24.51 4.11
CA GLY A 93 -20.80 24.12 3.78
C GLY A 93 -21.01 23.67 2.33
N PHE A 94 -19.95 23.55 1.54
CA PHE A 94 -20.03 23.07 0.15
C PHE A 94 -19.71 21.58 0.08
N PHE A 95 -20.74 20.74 -0.07
CA PHE A 95 -20.61 19.27 -0.06
C PHE A 95 -20.75 18.60 -1.42
N ASP A 96 -21.15 19.30 -2.48
CA ASP A 96 -21.42 18.72 -3.81
C ASP A 96 -20.24 17.93 -4.40
N ALA A 97 -19.01 18.36 -4.08
CA ALA A 97 -17.78 17.71 -4.51
C ALA A 97 -16.97 17.11 -3.35
N PHE A 98 -17.61 16.84 -2.21
CA PHE A 98 -16.92 16.35 -1.05
C PHE A 98 -16.39 14.92 -1.23
N ALA A 99 -15.06 14.77 -1.27
CA ALA A 99 -14.38 13.49 -1.41
C ALA A 99 -14.36 12.73 -0.06
N ASN A 100 -15.53 12.42 0.48
CA ASN A 100 -15.72 11.82 1.81
C ASN A 100 -15.09 10.44 2.01
N LYS A 101 -14.85 9.67 0.93
CA LYS A 101 -14.22 8.33 0.99
C LYS A 101 -12.70 8.36 1.13
N ARG A 102 -12.09 9.55 1.01
CA ARG A 102 -10.65 9.75 1.15
C ARG A 102 -10.28 10.04 2.61
N VAL A 103 -9.02 9.87 2.97
CA VAL A 103 -8.48 10.33 4.25
C VAL A 103 -8.59 11.86 4.30
N GLN A 104 -9.25 12.39 5.35
CA GLN A 104 -9.43 13.83 5.51
C GLN A 104 -8.24 14.41 6.27
N LEU A 105 -7.47 15.30 5.64
CA LEU A 105 -6.26 15.88 6.20
C LEU A 105 -6.49 17.34 6.60
N PHE A 106 -6.26 17.62 7.88
CA PHE A 106 -6.36 18.92 8.49
C PHE A 106 -4.95 19.48 8.75
N GLY A 107 -4.63 20.60 8.14
CA GLY A 107 -3.45 21.40 8.43
C GLY A 107 -3.82 22.66 9.22
N HIS A 108 -2.89 23.62 9.28
CA HIS A 108 -3.12 24.89 9.99
C HIS A 108 -4.38 25.63 9.52
N GLY A 109 -4.61 25.69 8.20
CA GLY A 109 -5.77 26.40 7.65
C GLY A 109 -7.09 25.80 8.04
N GLU A 110 -7.25 24.47 7.91
CA GLU A 110 -8.47 23.76 8.28
C GLU A 110 -8.70 23.82 9.80
N THR A 111 -7.64 23.69 10.60
CA THR A 111 -7.76 23.76 12.07
C THR A 111 -8.13 25.16 12.53
N ALA A 112 -7.55 26.22 11.94
CA ALA A 112 -7.93 27.60 12.23
C ALA A 112 -9.40 27.87 11.85
N TYR A 113 -9.85 27.28 10.71
CA TYR A 113 -11.24 27.42 10.29
C TYR A 113 -12.21 26.67 11.21
N LEU A 114 -11.84 25.49 11.73
CA LEU A 114 -12.63 24.80 12.76
C LEU A 114 -12.78 25.66 14.02
N GLN A 115 -11.75 26.38 14.43
CA GLN A 115 -11.82 27.28 15.56
C GLN A 115 -12.77 28.46 15.28
N GLU A 116 -12.76 28.98 14.04
CA GLU A 116 -13.70 30.03 13.63
C GLU A 116 -15.16 29.54 13.62
N LEU A 117 -15.42 28.34 13.13
CA LEU A 117 -16.76 27.72 13.16
C LEU A 117 -17.26 27.58 14.59
N HIS A 118 -16.40 27.10 15.49
CA HIS A 118 -16.70 26.98 16.92
C HIS A 118 -17.06 28.35 17.52
N ASN A 119 -16.24 29.37 17.30
CA ASN A 119 -16.45 30.72 17.81
C ASN A 119 -17.76 31.36 17.28
N LYS A 120 -18.20 30.99 16.08
CA LYS A 120 -19.44 31.43 15.44
C LYS A 120 -20.66 30.56 15.75
N ASN A 121 -20.51 29.56 16.61
CA ASN A 121 -21.55 28.55 16.92
C ASN A 121 -22.19 27.90 15.67
N LYS A 122 -21.37 27.60 14.64
CA LYS A 122 -21.83 26.97 13.40
C LYS A 122 -21.68 25.45 13.45
N SER A 123 -22.31 24.81 14.44
CA SER A 123 -22.24 23.35 14.65
C SER A 123 -22.91 22.54 13.54
N ASP A 124 -23.88 23.12 12.83
CA ASP A 124 -24.63 22.40 11.80
C ASP A 124 -23.74 21.93 10.65
N THR A 125 -22.73 22.74 10.26
CA THR A 125 -21.77 22.33 9.24
C THR A 125 -20.97 21.09 9.66
N LEU A 126 -20.65 20.96 10.95
CA LEU A 126 -19.95 19.77 11.46
C LEU A 126 -20.87 18.55 11.48
N LYS A 127 -22.17 18.70 11.78
CA LYS A 127 -23.17 17.63 11.68
C LYS A 127 -23.27 17.13 10.23
N ASP A 128 -23.36 18.07 9.28
CA ASP A 128 -23.43 17.74 7.86
C ASP A 128 -22.14 17.04 7.39
N PHE A 129 -20.97 17.50 7.85
CA PHE A 129 -19.68 16.86 7.56
C PHE A 129 -19.62 15.42 8.06
N PHE A 130 -20.04 15.16 9.30
CA PHE A 130 -20.06 13.83 9.89
C PHE A 130 -21.26 12.95 9.49
N ALA A 131 -22.24 13.50 8.79
CA ALA A 131 -23.29 12.69 8.15
C ALA A 131 -22.72 11.80 7.03
N TYR A 132 -21.57 12.18 6.47
CA TYR A 132 -20.86 11.34 5.50
C TYR A 132 -20.01 10.27 6.20
N LYS A 133 -19.93 9.09 5.57
CA LYS A 133 -19.10 8.00 6.07
C LYS A 133 -17.63 8.23 5.72
N ILE A 134 -16.93 8.96 6.57
CA ILE A 134 -15.52 9.32 6.44
C ILE A 134 -14.66 8.19 7.03
N PRO A 135 -13.55 7.75 6.38
CA PRO A 135 -12.65 6.75 6.95
C PRO A 135 -11.97 7.24 8.24
N CYS A 136 -11.32 8.39 8.19
CA CYS A 136 -10.69 9.05 9.34
C CYS A 136 -10.36 10.50 9.04
N CYS A 137 -10.08 11.26 10.10
CA CYS A 137 -9.54 12.62 10.05
C CYS A 137 -8.11 12.60 10.61
N VAL A 138 -7.15 13.20 9.90
CA VAL A 138 -5.74 13.30 10.32
C VAL A 138 -5.40 14.77 10.53
N PHE A 139 -4.85 15.08 11.68
CA PHE A 139 -4.35 16.42 12.04
C PHE A 139 -2.83 16.42 11.97
N SER A 140 -2.26 17.23 11.08
CA SER A 140 -0.80 17.41 10.91
C SER A 140 -0.25 18.48 11.84
N ASN A 141 1.09 18.59 11.95
CA ASN A 141 1.78 19.58 12.80
C ASN A 141 1.37 19.54 14.28
N ASN A 142 1.06 18.37 14.83
CA ASN A 142 0.52 18.22 16.18
C ASN A 142 -0.73 19.09 16.46
N GLN A 143 -1.47 19.48 15.42
CA GLN A 143 -2.72 20.20 15.59
C GLN A 143 -3.76 19.29 16.28
N GLU A 144 -4.68 19.92 17.00
CA GLU A 144 -5.78 19.24 17.67
C GLU A 144 -7.13 19.79 17.17
N PRO A 145 -8.17 18.95 17.08
CA PRO A 145 -9.50 19.41 16.76
C PRO A 145 -10.08 20.26 17.91
N THR A 146 -11.12 21.03 17.61
CA THR A 146 -11.94 21.63 18.66
C THR A 146 -12.67 20.53 19.45
N GLN A 147 -13.02 20.82 20.71
CA GLN A 147 -13.77 19.87 21.55
C GLN A 147 -15.08 19.42 20.89
N GLU A 148 -15.77 20.35 20.24
CA GLU A 148 -17.01 20.08 19.53
C GLU A 148 -16.81 19.13 18.36
N PHE A 149 -15.76 19.33 17.53
CA PHE A 149 -15.40 18.42 16.45
C PHE A 149 -15.10 17.00 16.98
N ALA A 150 -14.35 16.92 18.08
CA ALA A 150 -14.01 15.65 18.71
C ALA A 150 -15.27 14.91 19.23
N GLN A 151 -16.24 15.63 19.78
CA GLN A 151 -17.52 15.05 20.21
C GLN A 151 -18.31 14.46 19.04
N PHE A 152 -18.50 15.22 17.95
CA PHE A 152 -19.18 14.68 16.76
C PHE A 152 -18.45 13.46 16.16
N ALA A 153 -17.13 13.50 16.12
CA ALA A 153 -16.35 12.38 15.63
C ALA A 153 -16.53 11.12 16.49
N GLU A 154 -16.57 11.28 17.83
CA GLU A 154 -16.81 10.16 18.76
C GLU A 154 -18.21 9.58 18.60
N GLU A 155 -19.26 10.42 18.45
CA GLU A 155 -20.64 10.00 18.26
C GLU A 155 -20.79 9.09 17.02
N VAL A 156 -20.13 9.44 15.91
CA VAL A 156 -20.17 8.64 14.68
C VAL A 156 -19.04 7.62 14.60
N CYS A 157 -18.23 7.46 15.64
CA CYS A 157 -17.06 6.61 15.68
C CYS A 157 -16.10 6.89 14.51
N CYS A 158 -15.83 8.16 14.17
CA CYS A 158 -14.86 8.54 13.16
C CYS A 158 -13.48 8.69 13.81
N PRO A 159 -12.45 7.91 13.41
CA PRO A 159 -11.11 8.03 13.98
C PRO A 159 -10.51 9.41 13.75
N ILE A 160 -9.97 9.98 14.81
CA ILE A 160 -9.14 11.18 14.76
C ILE A 160 -7.70 10.76 15.04
N LEU A 161 -6.84 11.04 14.07
CA LEU A 161 -5.41 10.74 14.12
C LEU A 161 -4.62 12.05 14.17
N GLN A 162 -3.47 11.99 14.80
CA GLN A 162 -2.54 13.12 14.90
C GLN A 162 -1.15 12.67 14.43
N THR A 163 -0.44 13.55 13.74
CA THR A 163 0.98 13.36 13.37
C THR A 163 1.77 14.64 13.65
N PRO A 164 3.03 14.53 14.10
CA PRO A 164 3.92 15.69 14.26
C PRO A 164 4.39 16.28 12.93
N MET A 165 4.27 15.50 11.84
CA MET A 165 4.72 15.92 10.52
C MET A 165 3.96 17.15 10.02
N ASP A 166 4.63 17.93 9.18
CA ASP A 166 3.94 18.94 8.39
C ASP A 166 3.04 18.30 7.32
N THR A 167 2.10 19.10 6.81
CA THR A 167 1.09 18.64 5.86
C THR A 167 1.68 18.09 4.56
N THR A 168 2.79 18.69 4.08
CA THR A 168 3.42 18.32 2.80
C THR A 168 4.17 17.00 2.93
N ASP A 169 4.95 16.86 4.00
CA ASP A 169 5.69 15.62 4.28
C ASP A 169 4.74 14.46 4.53
N PHE A 170 3.72 14.64 5.35
CA PHE A 170 2.71 13.62 5.60
C PHE A 170 2.01 13.19 4.31
N THR A 171 1.57 14.17 3.49
CA THR A 171 0.93 13.89 2.18
C THR A 171 1.84 13.07 1.28
N SER A 172 3.10 13.47 1.16
CA SER A 172 4.08 12.80 0.31
C SER A 172 4.33 11.35 0.74
N ARG A 173 4.44 11.12 2.07
CA ARG A 173 4.63 9.78 2.62
C ARG A 173 3.39 8.91 2.46
N LEU A 174 2.21 9.43 2.79
CA LEU A 174 0.96 8.68 2.67
C LEU A 174 0.66 8.28 1.22
N ILE A 175 0.92 9.15 0.23
CA ILE A 175 0.80 8.82 -1.20
C ILE A 175 1.74 7.66 -1.57
N ARG A 176 3.00 7.66 -1.12
CA ARG A 176 3.93 6.54 -1.35
C ARG A 176 3.42 5.24 -0.73
N VAL A 177 2.95 5.32 0.52
CA VAL A 177 2.37 4.18 1.24
C VAL A 177 1.18 3.61 0.47
N PHE A 178 0.24 4.46 0.07
CA PHE A 178 -0.93 4.04 -0.71
C PHE A 178 -0.55 3.45 -2.07
N SER A 179 0.38 4.09 -2.78
CA SER A 179 0.90 3.57 -4.06
C SER A 179 1.52 2.17 -3.91
N ASN A 180 2.05 1.90 -2.73
CA ASN A 180 2.61 0.60 -2.40
C ASN A 180 1.52 -0.43 -2.04
N ILE A 181 0.62 -0.09 -1.11
CA ILE A 181 -0.37 -1.02 -0.57
C ILE A 181 -1.42 -1.38 -1.63
N PHE A 182 -1.93 -0.37 -2.33
CA PHE A 182 -2.98 -0.52 -3.34
C PHE A 182 -2.46 -0.78 -4.77
N ALA A 183 -1.15 -1.00 -4.91
CA ALA A 183 -0.57 -1.33 -6.21
C ALA A 183 -1.21 -2.61 -6.78
N PRO A 184 -1.64 -2.62 -8.05
CA PRO A 184 -2.18 -3.80 -8.70
C PRO A 184 -1.20 -4.98 -8.61
N LYS A 185 -1.69 -6.13 -8.15
CA LYS A 185 -0.92 -7.37 -8.02
C LYS A 185 -1.40 -8.39 -9.04
N LYS A 186 -0.50 -9.23 -9.50
CA LYS A 186 -0.81 -10.36 -10.38
C LYS A 186 0.09 -11.53 -10.09
N THR A 187 -0.51 -12.72 -10.04
CA THR A 187 0.24 -13.98 -9.98
C THR A 187 0.48 -14.49 -11.40
N ILE A 188 1.72 -14.80 -11.73
CA ILE A 188 2.13 -15.27 -13.05
C ILE A 188 2.85 -16.62 -12.89
N HIS A 189 2.48 -17.61 -13.70
CA HIS A 189 3.24 -18.85 -13.79
C HIS A 189 4.52 -18.63 -14.60
N GLY A 190 5.66 -18.82 -13.94
CA GLY A 190 6.96 -18.59 -14.56
C GLY A 190 8.10 -18.70 -13.55
N VAL A 191 9.30 -18.44 -14.02
CA VAL A 191 10.52 -18.41 -13.19
C VAL A 191 11.10 -17.02 -13.20
N LEU A 192 11.37 -16.46 -12.03
CA LEU A 192 11.97 -15.15 -11.86
C LEU A 192 13.43 -15.30 -11.44
N VAL A 193 14.34 -14.77 -12.25
CA VAL A 193 15.79 -14.77 -11.99
C VAL A 193 16.29 -13.34 -11.99
N GLU A 194 17.17 -13.01 -11.05
CA GLU A 194 17.89 -11.75 -11.06
C GLU A 194 19.20 -11.91 -11.81
N VAL A 195 19.39 -11.10 -12.85
CA VAL A 195 20.57 -11.06 -13.69
C VAL A 195 21.15 -9.65 -13.65
N TYR A 196 22.32 -9.46 -13.07
CA TYR A 196 22.99 -8.16 -12.91
C TYR A 196 22.10 -7.07 -12.28
N GLY A 197 21.30 -7.43 -11.27
CA GLY A 197 20.39 -6.49 -10.59
C GLY A 197 19.05 -6.26 -11.30
N ILE A 198 18.81 -6.92 -12.45
CA ILE A 198 17.57 -6.81 -13.21
C ILE A 198 16.78 -8.12 -13.07
N GLY A 199 15.49 -8.03 -12.73
CA GLY A 199 14.59 -9.18 -12.73
C GLY A 199 14.23 -9.60 -14.15
N ILE A 200 14.45 -10.88 -14.48
CA ILE A 200 14.04 -11.51 -15.72
C ILE A 200 12.97 -12.55 -15.41
N LEU A 201 11.75 -12.32 -15.93
CA LEU A 201 10.65 -13.26 -15.81
C LEU A 201 10.58 -14.16 -17.04
N LEU A 202 10.87 -15.45 -16.83
CA LEU A 202 10.78 -16.50 -17.85
C LEU A 202 9.35 -17.07 -17.86
N THR A 203 8.62 -16.87 -18.96
CA THR A 203 7.25 -17.37 -19.14
C THR A 203 7.17 -18.29 -20.37
N GLY A 204 6.15 -19.12 -20.44
CA GLY A 204 5.92 -20.03 -21.57
C GLY A 204 5.21 -21.30 -21.13
N HIS A 205 4.83 -22.15 -22.09
CA HIS A 205 4.17 -23.43 -21.82
C HIS A 205 5.02 -24.37 -20.98
N SER A 206 4.36 -25.34 -20.31
CA SER A 206 5.07 -26.36 -19.55
C SER A 206 5.98 -27.16 -20.49
N GLY A 207 7.22 -27.42 -20.06
CA GLY A 207 8.19 -28.22 -20.83
C GLY A 207 9.02 -27.42 -21.85
N VAL A 208 8.83 -26.10 -22.00
CA VAL A 208 9.61 -25.26 -22.95
C VAL A 208 11.06 -25.01 -22.55
N GLY A 209 11.45 -25.41 -21.33
CA GLY A 209 12.84 -25.22 -20.86
C GLY A 209 13.03 -24.03 -19.90
N LYS A 210 11.96 -23.49 -19.31
CA LYS A 210 12.08 -22.33 -18.38
C LYS A 210 12.99 -22.63 -17.18
N SER A 211 12.76 -23.78 -16.53
CA SER A 211 13.54 -24.16 -15.33
C SER A 211 14.98 -24.55 -15.70
N GLU A 212 15.20 -25.13 -16.87
CA GLU A 212 16.53 -25.43 -17.39
C GLU A 212 17.32 -24.13 -17.66
N THR A 213 16.68 -23.14 -18.32
CA THR A 213 17.29 -21.81 -18.55
C THR A 213 17.59 -21.10 -17.22
N ALA A 214 16.68 -21.15 -16.26
CA ALA A 214 16.88 -20.56 -14.95
C ALA A 214 18.06 -21.21 -14.22
N LEU A 215 18.19 -22.55 -14.30
CA LEU A 215 19.33 -23.27 -13.70
C LEU A 215 20.64 -22.85 -14.32
N GLU A 216 20.71 -22.76 -15.65
CA GLU A 216 21.92 -22.33 -16.34
C GLU A 216 22.34 -20.91 -15.91
N LEU A 217 21.38 -19.99 -15.73
CA LEU A 217 21.63 -18.67 -15.20
C LEU A 217 22.15 -18.71 -13.74
N VAL A 218 21.57 -19.57 -12.91
CA VAL A 218 22.01 -19.76 -11.52
C VAL A 218 23.43 -20.36 -11.46
N GLU A 219 23.75 -21.31 -12.36
CA GLU A 219 25.12 -21.87 -12.46
C GLU A 219 26.15 -20.82 -12.90
N ARG A 220 25.72 -19.81 -13.65
CA ARG A 220 26.55 -18.66 -14.02
C ARG A 220 26.65 -17.58 -12.92
N GLY A 221 26.08 -17.83 -11.73
CA GLY A 221 26.17 -16.95 -10.58
C GLY A 221 24.99 -15.97 -10.39
N HIS A 222 23.94 -16.08 -11.20
CA HIS A 222 22.75 -15.26 -11.07
C HIS A 222 21.81 -15.82 -9.99
N ARG A 223 20.91 -14.97 -9.48
CA ARG A 223 20.06 -15.32 -8.33
C ARG A 223 18.66 -15.75 -8.75
N LEU A 224 18.24 -16.97 -8.36
CA LEU A 224 16.84 -17.39 -8.46
C LEU A 224 16.02 -16.66 -7.40
N VAL A 225 14.93 -16.03 -7.81
CA VAL A 225 14.01 -15.27 -6.94
C VAL A 225 12.74 -16.04 -6.69
N ALA A 226 12.15 -16.64 -7.73
CA ALA A 226 10.96 -17.44 -7.61
C ALA A 226 10.92 -18.52 -8.72
N ASP A 227 10.35 -19.68 -8.39
CA ASP A 227 10.11 -20.78 -9.33
C ASP A 227 8.64 -21.17 -9.30
N ASP A 228 8.08 -21.53 -10.45
CA ASP A 228 6.70 -21.91 -10.72
C ASP A 228 5.67 -20.77 -10.58
N ILE A 229 5.70 -19.99 -9.49
CA ILE A 229 4.74 -18.92 -9.22
C ILE A 229 5.50 -17.65 -8.86
N VAL A 230 5.20 -16.58 -9.60
CA VAL A 230 5.75 -15.22 -9.36
C VAL A 230 4.61 -14.27 -9.04
N GLU A 231 4.63 -13.70 -7.85
CA GLU A 231 3.77 -12.57 -7.52
C GLU A 231 4.39 -11.29 -8.08
N THR A 232 3.64 -10.57 -8.89
CA THR A 232 4.07 -9.28 -9.44
C THR A 232 3.18 -8.16 -8.93
N LYS A 233 3.77 -6.99 -8.73
CA LYS A 233 3.12 -5.78 -8.23
C LYS A 233 3.56 -4.59 -9.08
N CYS A 234 2.59 -3.81 -9.57
CA CYS A 234 2.86 -2.63 -10.39
C CYS A 234 2.86 -1.38 -9.49
N VAL A 235 4.03 -0.81 -9.23
CA VAL A 235 4.20 0.39 -8.40
C VAL A 235 4.39 1.61 -9.30
N ASN A 236 3.73 2.72 -8.97
CA ASN A 236 3.77 3.98 -9.73
C ASN A 236 3.45 3.83 -11.22
N GLY A 237 2.65 2.83 -11.59
CA GLY A 237 2.14 2.62 -12.96
C GLY A 237 3.16 2.12 -13.99
N ASN A 238 4.45 2.07 -13.67
CA ASN A 238 5.52 1.73 -14.62
C ASN A 238 6.63 0.82 -14.06
N ILE A 239 6.67 0.61 -12.76
CA ILE A 239 7.66 -0.25 -12.12
C ILE A 239 6.97 -1.53 -11.68
N ILE A 240 7.48 -2.68 -12.14
CA ILE A 240 6.98 -3.98 -11.69
C ILE A 240 8.00 -4.60 -10.76
N ILE A 241 7.51 -4.99 -9.59
CA ILE A 241 8.27 -5.72 -8.59
C ILE A 241 7.78 -7.17 -8.61
N GLY A 242 8.72 -8.11 -8.73
CA GLY A 242 8.43 -9.55 -8.67
C GLY A 242 9.00 -10.19 -7.40
N ARG A 243 8.26 -11.16 -6.83
CA ARG A 243 8.69 -11.94 -5.67
C ARG A 243 8.13 -13.37 -5.71
N GLY A 244 8.67 -14.25 -4.89
CA GLY A 244 8.07 -15.56 -4.63
C GLY A 244 6.87 -15.45 -3.67
N PRO A 245 5.90 -16.39 -3.74
CA PRO A 245 4.67 -16.34 -2.93
C PRO A 245 4.89 -16.47 -1.42
N ASN A 246 6.04 -16.95 -0.98
CA ASN A 246 6.40 -17.14 0.44
C ASN A 246 7.47 -16.16 0.92
N ALA A 247 7.76 -15.09 0.19
CA ALA A 247 8.66 -14.05 0.66
C ALA A 247 7.91 -13.22 1.71
N LEU A 248 8.02 -13.61 2.97
CA LEU A 248 7.63 -12.77 4.11
C LEU A 248 8.36 -11.44 3.97
N ILE A 249 7.60 -10.37 4.01
CA ILE A 249 8.12 -9.01 4.13
C ILE A 249 8.73 -8.93 5.53
N SER A 250 10.03 -8.92 5.59
CA SER A 250 10.81 -8.55 6.79
C SER A 250 11.44 -7.19 6.53
#